data_5e848e4e8e8127483770af99109eea1c
#
_entry.id   5e848e4e8e8127483770af99109eea1c
#
_cell.length_a   1.000
_cell.length_b   1.000
_cell.length_c   1.000
_cell.angle_alpha   90.00
_cell.angle_beta   90.00
_cell.angle_gamma   90.00
#
_symmetry.space_group_name_H-M   'P 1'
#
loop_
_entity.id
_entity.type
_entity.pdbx_description
1 polymer ?
#
loop_
_entity_poly.entity_id
_entity_poly.type
_entity_poly.pdbx_seq_one_letter_code
_entity_poly.pdbx_strand_id
1 'polypeptide(L)'
;MNKIKDSFLIQDLETLSGIKAHTIRIWEKRYNLLSPERLNRNIRKYSLADLQKLLNVSILYCNGYKISKLSLLSDEELHETARKISLESVQSNYNVNTLIFAMYTFDGDQFDKVYNELSESMGFEEMFVKVYIPLMDHIGVLWQTDAIKPAHEHFISNLIIGKIVLNTAEISSVTSEDATIYVLYLPVGELHSLGLLFLNYCLKKRGKKTVYLGGGIPFSNLETLNTKFPSIKWICSFVVERTREEKEAFLFEYVDFLKKSDSSSLIVGRVMEEVSGKEEFKERITFFNSFKELPFFE
;
A
#
# COMPACT_ATOMS: atom_id res chain seq x y z
N MET A 1 3.96 13.27 26.08
CA MET A 1 4.82 13.19 24.88
C MET A 1 4.99 11.73 24.51
N ASN A 2 4.30 11.25 23.47
CA ASN A 2 4.54 9.90 22.95
C ASN A 2 5.94 9.88 22.31
N LYS A 3 6.87 9.13 22.90
CA LYS A 3 8.19 8.90 22.29
C LYS A 3 7.98 8.12 20.99
N ILE A 4 8.56 8.61 19.90
CA ILE A 4 8.76 7.87 18.65
C ILE A 4 9.38 6.52 19.03
N LYS A 5 8.96 5.42 18.38
CA LYS A 5 9.55 4.09 18.64
C LYS A 5 10.99 4.12 18.10
N ASP A 6 11.93 4.41 18.96
CA ASP A 6 13.37 4.50 18.69
C ASP A 6 14.11 3.18 18.97
N SER A 7 13.39 2.15 19.40
CA SER A 7 13.95 0.85 19.73
C SER A 7 12.99 -0.31 19.38
N PHE A 8 13.57 -1.41 18.91
CA PHE A 8 12.88 -2.57 18.36
C PHE A 8 13.20 -3.83 19.17
N LEU A 9 12.21 -4.75 19.26
CA LEU A 9 12.43 -6.09 19.77
C LEU A 9 12.85 -7.03 18.63
N ILE A 10 13.34 -8.23 18.97
CA ILE A 10 13.78 -9.21 17.97
C ILE A 10 12.63 -9.66 17.04
N GLN A 11 11.39 -9.68 17.54
CA GLN A 11 10.20 -9.98 16.75
C GLN A 11 9.91 -8.88 15.72
N ASP A 12 10.10 -7.61 16.10
CA ASP A 12 9.97 -6.49 15.16
C ASP A 12 10.98 -6.63 14.02
N LEU A 13 12.24 -6.97 14.35
CA LEU A 13 13.30 -7.17 13.36
C LEU A 13 12.99 -8.36 12.43
N GLU A 14 12.47 -9.48 12.96
CA GLU A 14 12.03 -10.62 12.16
C GLU A 14 10.94 -10.19 11.17
N THR A 15 9.91 -9.51 11.65
CA THR A 15 8.79 -9.06 10.82
C THR A 15 9.24 -8.09 9.73
N LEU A 16 10.11 -7.13 10.09
CA LEU A 16 10.59 -6.08 9.18
C LEU A 16 11.57 -6.58 8.13
N SER A 17 12.48 -7.48 8.49
CA SER A 17 13.54 -7.97 7.60
C SER A 17 13.20 -9.28 6.87
N GLY A 18 12.17 -10.01 7.32
CA GLY A 18 11.87 -11.36 6.87
C GLY A 18 12.88 -12.43 7.37
N ILE A 19 13.91 -12.02 8.12
CA ILE A 19 14.92 -12.94 8.66
C ILE A 19 14.48 -13.47 10.03
N LYS A 20 14.44 -14.78 10.16
CA LYS A 20 14.00 -15.43 11.42
C LYS A 20 14.81 -14.95 12.65
N ALA A 21 14.12 -14.74 13.78
CA ALA A 21 14.72 -14.25 15.02
C ALA A 21 15.93 -15.09 15.48
N HIS A 22 15.87 -16.42 15.32
CA HIS A 22 16.99 -17.29 15.66
C HIS A 22 18.20 -17.05 14.75
N THR A 23 17.99 -16.78 13.47
CA THR A 23 19.06 -16.45 12.50
C THR A 23 19.71 -15.13 12.85
N ILE A 24 18.92 -14.09 13.17
CA ILE A 24 19.43 -12.78 13.63
C ILE A 24 20.31 -12.96 14.86
N ARG A 25 19.88 -13.77 15.86
CA ARG A 25 20.67 -14.06 17.05
C ARG A 25 22.00 -14.79 16.75
N ILE A 26 21.99 -15.69 15.75
CA ILE A 26 23.22 -16.35 15.29
C ILE A 26 24.15 -15.31 14.65
N TRP A 27 23.65 -14.42 13.83
CA TRP A 27 24.42 -13.37 13.17
C TRP A 27 24.99 -12.38 14.19
N GLU A 28 24.19 -11.96 15.17
CA GLU A 28 24.66 -11.14 16.31
C GLU A 28 25.82 -11.82 17.03
N LYS A 29 25.64 -13.11 17.43
CA LYS A 29 26.64 -13.82 18.24
C LYS A 29 27.91 -14.18 17.46
N ARG A 30 27.77 -14.59 16.19
CA ARG A 30 28.88 -15.14 15.39
C ARG A 30 29.66 -14.10 14.63
N TYR A 31 28.97 -13.05 14.19
CA TYR A 31 29.52 -12.06 13.28
C TYR A 31 29.48 -10.64 13.84
N ASN A 32 28.95 -10.46 15.05
CA ASN A 32 28.77 -9.15 15.68
C ASN A 32 28.03 -8.15 14.76
N LEU A 33 27.04 -8.67 14.01
CA LEU A 33 26.36 -7.91 12.96
C LEU A 33 25.57 -6.73 13.52
N LEU A 34 24.87 -6.95 14.66
CA LEU A 34 24.07 -5.95 15.37
C LEU A 34 24.57 -5.80 16.80
N SER A 35 24.30 -4.62 17.39
CA SER A 35 24.79 -4.28 18.74
C SER A 35 23.63 -3.86 19.67
N PRO A 36 22.70 -4.78 20.00
CA PRO A 36 21.52 -4.43 20.80
C PRO A 36 21.90 -4.03 22.24
N GLU A 37 21.16 -3.08 22.77
CA GLU A 37 21.17 -2.77 24.20
C GLU A 37 20.48 -3.90 24.99
N ARG A 38 21.08 -4.31 26.12
CA ARG A 38 20.52 -5.33 27.00
C ARG A 38 19.87 -4.69 28.22
N LEU A 39 18.54 -4.66 28.23
CA LEU A 39 17.80 -4.15 29.40
C LEU A 39 17.82 -5.08 30.58
N ASN A 40 17.76 -6.43 30.32
CA ASN A 40 17.81 -7.51 31.30
C ASN A 40 18.47 -8.73 30.66
N ARG A 41 18.71 -9.81 31.44
CA ARG A 41 19.36 -11.05 30.95
C ARG A 41 18.75 -11.62 29.66
N ASN A 42 17.46 -11.32 29.34
CA ASN A 42 16.74 -11.92 28.22
C ASN A 42 16.14 -10.93 27.20
N ILE A 43 16.12 -9.61 27.48
CA ILE A 43 15.49 -8.62 26.60
C ILE A 43 16.57 -7.81 25.90
N ARG A 44 16.56 -7.90 24.56
CA ARG A 44 17.41 -7.10 23.66
C ARG A 44 16.57 -6.00 23.04
N LYS A 45 17.09 -4.78 23.01
CA LYS A 45 16.58 -3.66 22.26
C LYS A 45 17.55 -3.29 21.16
N TYR A 46 17.04 -3.23 19.94
CA TYR A 46 17.78 -2.85 18.75
C TYR A 46 17.47 -1.40 18.40
N SER A 47 18.47 -0.67 18.00
CA SER A 47 18.33 0.71 17.55
C SER A 47 17.75 0.80 16.14
N LEU A 48 17.41 2.02 15.72
CA LEU A 48 17.03 2.31 14.34
C LEU A 48 18.20 2.01 13.37
N ALA A 49 19.44 2.27 13.79
CA ALA A 49 20.62 1.92 13.00
C ALA A 49 20.79 0.40 12.82
N ASP A 50 20.52 -0.40 13.88
CA ASP A 50 20.51 -1.86 13.77
C ASP A 50 19.43 -2.35 12.78
N LEU A 51 18.25 -1.73 12.79
CA LEU A 51 17.18 -2.05 11.83
C LEU A 51 17.64 -1.72 10.41
N GLN A 52 18.17 -0.53 10.15
CA GLN A 52 18.64 -0.12 8.82
C GLN A 52 19.72 -1.06 8.30
N LYS A 53 20.68 -1.39 9.15
CA LYS A 53 21.74 -2.35 8.81
C LYS A 53 21.17 -3.72 8.46
N LEU A 54 20.24 -4.23 9.27
CA LEU A 54 19.61 -5.53 9.02
C LEU A 54 18.80 -5.54 7.72
N LEU A 55 18.09 -4.47 7.39
CA LEU A 55 17.35 -4.35 6.14
C LEU A 55 18.29 -4.41 4.92
N ASN A 56 19.41 -3.67 4.93
CA ASN A 56 20.41 -3.75 3.87
C ASN A 56 21.02 -5.16 3.76
N VAL A 57 21.37 -5.75 4.90
CA VAL A 57 21.90 -7.13 4.94
C VAL A 57 20.88 -8.14 4.42
N SER A 58 19.61 -8.01 4.75
CA SER A 58 18.56 -8.93 4.28
C SER A 58 18.44 -8.93 2.75
N ILE A 59 18.52 -7.76 2.13
CA ILE A 59 18.52 -7.62 0.65
C ILE A 59 19.70 -8.39 0.06
N LEU A 60 20.90 -8.12 0.56
CA LEU A 60 22.12 -8.74 0.04
C LEU A 60 22.15 -10.25 0.28
N TYR A 61 21.70 -10.69 1.45
CA TYR A 61 21.61 -12.11 1.79
C TYR A 61 20.62 -12.86 0.89
N CYS A 62 19.43 -12.29 0.62
CA CYS A 62 18.45 -12.85 -0.30
C CYS A 62 18.96 -12.89 -1.75
N ASN A 63 19.90 -12.01 -2.12
CA ASN A 63 20.60 -12.03 -3.41
C ASN A 63 21.87 -12.92 -3.41
N GLY A 64 22.02 -13.81 -2.42
CA GLY A 64 23.05 -14.85 -2.40
C GLY A 64 24.41 -14.44 -1.78
N TYR A 65 24.51 -13.26 -1.20
CA TYR A 65 25.73 -12.85 -0.51
C TYR A 65 25.91 -13.60 0.82
N LYS A 66 27.13 -14.03 1.09
CA LYS A 66 27.45 -14.75 2.34
C LYS A 66 27.53 -13.76 3.51
N ILE A 67 26.82 -14.06 4.60
CA ILE A 67 26.78 -13.22 5.81
C ILE A 67 28.18 -12.94 6.37
N SER A 68 29.11 -13.86 6.28
CA SER A 68 30.50 -13.69 6.71
C SER A 68 31.27 -12.62 5.93
N LYS A 69 30.84 -12.30 4.70
CA LYS A 69 31.39 -11.19 3.92
C LYS A 69 30.66 -9.88 4.25
N LEU A 70 29.33 -9.94 4.39
CA LEU A 70 28.50 -8.77 4.70
C LEU A 70 28.86 -8.16 6.07
N SER A 71 29.19 -8.99 7.05
CA SER A 71 29.56 -8.54 8.39
C SER A 71 30.90 -7.78 8.46
N LEU A 72 31.68 -7.79 7.40
CA LEU A 72 32.97 -7.08 7.30
C LEU A 72 32.83 -5.71 6.63
N LEU A 73 31.68 -5.44 5.99
CA LEU A 73 31.41 -4.18 5.31
C LEU A 73 30.97 -3.11 6.31
N SER A 74 31.33 -1.86 6.03
CA SER A 74 30.77 -0.70 6.73
C SER A 74 29.28 -0.53 6.41
N ASP A 75 28.57 0.27 7.21
CA ASP A 75 27.15 0.52 6.98
C ASP A 75 26.93 1.24 5.64
N GLU A 76 27.85 2.13 5.23
CA GLU A 76 27.86 2.81 3.95
C GLU A 76 28.08 1.82 2.78
N GLU A 77 29.03 0.91 2.90
CA GLU A 77 29.29 -0.12 1.87
C GLU A 77 28.10 -1.08 1.72
N LEU A 78 27.48 -1.48 2.83
CA LEU A 78 26.23 -2.28 2.82
C LEU A 78 25.11 -1.55 2.09
N HIS A 79 24.92 -0.27 2.39
CA HIS A 79 23.90 0.57 1.78
C HIS A 79 24.11 0.70 0.25
N GLU A 80 25.33 1.11 -0.17
CA GLU A 80 25.66 1.29 -1.58
C GLU A 80 25.58 -0.03 -2.38
N THR A 81 26.00 -1.15 -1.77
CA THR A 81 25.92 -2.46 -2.42
C THR A 81 24.48 -2.91 -2.59
N ALA A 82 23.64 -2.73 -1.55
CA ALA A 82 22.21 -3.03 -1.62
C ALA A 82 21.51 -2.16 -2.68
N ARG A 83 21.85 -0.87 -2.76
CA ARG A 83 21.34 0.06 -3.77
C ARG A 83 21.71 -0.37 -5.18
N LYS A 84 22.96 -0.72 -5.47
CA LYS A 84 23.40 -1.18 -6.79
C LYS A 84 22.66 -2.41 -7.28
N ILE A 85 22.52 -3.43 -6.42
CA ILE A 85 21.78 -4.65 -6.74
C ILE A 85 20.31 -4.36 -7.06
N SER A 86 19.71 -3.43 -6.35
CA SER A 86 18.30 -3.09 -6.56
C SER A 86 18.05 -2.29 -7.82
N LEU A 87 19.03 -1.55 -8.32
CA LEU A 87 18.98 -0.90 -9.64
C LEU A 87 19.12 -1.92 -10.78
N GLU A 88 19.84 -3.01 -10.56
CA GLU A 88 20.05 -4.08 -11.55
C GLU A 88 18.93 -5.13 -11.54
N SER A 89 18.22 -5.30 -10.44
CA SER A 89 17.12 -6.25 -10.30
C SER A 89 15.75 -5.55 -10.33
N VAL A 90 14.85 -6.02 -11.19
CA VAL A 90 13.46 -5.57 -11.28
C VAL A 90 12.66 -5.84 -9.99
N GLN A 91 13.21 -6.54 -8.99
CA GLN A 91 12.59 -6.81 -7.69
C GLN A 91 13.10 -5.84 -6.62
N SER A 92 12.34 -4.77 -6.40
CA SER A 92 12.76 -3.60 -5.63
C SER A 92 12.54 -3.71 -4.12
N ASN A 93 12.97 -4.77 -3.44
CA ASN A 93 12.93 -4.83 -1.97
C ASN A 93 13.72 -3.66 -1.30
N TYR A 94 14.72 -3.12 -1.98
CA TYR A 94 15.49 -1.97 -1.50
C TYR A 94 14.62 -0.72 -1.36
N ASN A 95 13.87 -0.35 -2.41
CA ASN A 95 13.04 0.85 -2.38
C ASN A 95 11.95 0.74 -1.31
N VAL A 96 11.32 -0.43 -1.19
CA VAL A 96 10.33 -0.70 -0.12
C VAL A 96 10.98 -0.56 1.27
N ASN A 97 12.16 -1.14 1.49
CA ASN A 97 12.86 -1.04 2.77
C ASN A 97 13.30 0.40 3.09
N THR A 98 13.74 1.16 2.08
CA THR A 98 14.10 2.58 2.25
C THR A 98 12.87 3.41 2.62
N LEU A 99 11.71 3.14 2.00
CA LEU A 99 10.45 3.80 2.34
C LEU A 99 9.93 3.39 3.73
N ILE A 100 10.11 2.14 4.15
CA ILE A 100 9.81 1.69 5.52
C ILE A 100 10.70 2.47 6.52
N PHE A 101 11.98 2.63 6.20
CA PHE A 101 12.87 3.41 7.05
C PHE A 101 12.45 4.88 7.11
N ALA A 102 12.14 5.51 5.97
CA ALA A 102 11.62 6.87 5.91
C ALA A 102 10.31 7.03 6.72
N MET A 103 9.44 6.02 6.70
CA MET A 103 8.22 5.98 7.51
C MET A 103 8.54 6.00 9.01
N TYR A 104 9.49 5.19 9.49
CA TYR A 104 9.86 5.13 10.90
C TYR A 104 10.53 6.40 11.40
N THR A 105 11.29 7.07 10.52
CA THR A 105 12.02 8.31 10.84
C THR A 105 11.20 9.57 10.58
N PHE A 106 10.02 9.45 9.96
CA PHE A 106 9.24 10.58 9.46
C PHE A 106 10.03 11.46 8.48
N ASP A 107 10.88 10.82 7.65
CA ASP A 107 11.77 11.49 6.71
C ASP A 107 11.10 11.65 5.34
N GLY A 108 10.46 12.82 5.13
CA GLY A 108 9.82 13.17 3.86
C GLY A 108 10.82 13.38 2.72
N ASP A 109 12.02 13.89 3.03
CA ASP A 109 13.06 14.14 2.02
C ASP A 109 13.59 12.82 1.46
N GLN A 110 13.77 11.81 2.32
CA GLN A 110 14.16 10.46 1.90
C GLN A 110 13.07 9.82 1.02
N PHE A 111 11.79 10.00 1.36
CA PHE A 111 10.68 9.55 0.51
C PHE A 111 10.73 10.22 -0.87
N ASP A 112 10.89 11.54 -0.91
CA ASP A 112 10.94 12.32 -2.17
C ASP A 112 12.15 11.93 -3.03
N LYS A 113 13.28 11.64 -2.41
CA LYS A 113 14.48 11.14 -3.10
C LYS A 113 14.19 9.80 -3.81
N VAL A 114 13.59 8.84 -3.10
CA VAL A 114 13.18 7.54 -3.71
C VAL A 114 12.19 7.75 -4.85
N TYR A 115 11.18 8.61 -4.65
CA TYR A 115 10.20 8.93 -5.68
C TYR A 115 10.87 9.49 -6.94
N ASN A 116 11.76 10.47 -6.80
CA ASN A 116 12.44 11.11 -7.93
C ASN A 116 13.34 10.13 -8.68
N GLU A 117 14.16 9.33 -7.97
CA GLU A 117 15.02 8.30 -8.57
C GLU A 117 14.20 7.26 -9.37
N LEU A 118 13.03 6.85 -8.84
CA LEU A 118 12.15 5.91 -9.55
C LEU A 118 11.46 6.56 -10.74
N SER A 119 11.07 7.84 -10.65
CA SER A 119 10.41 8.58 -11.73
C SER A 119 11.30 8.74 -12.97
N GLU A 120 12.63 8.72 -12.80
CA GLU A 120 13.59 8.73 -13.93
C GLU A 120 13.67 7.40 -14.66
N SER A 121 13.32 6.29 -14.00
CA SER A 121 13.51 4.93 -14.51
C SER A 121 12.22 4.22 -14.92
N MET A 122 11.09 4.62 -14.38
CA MET A 122 9.79 3.99 -14.64
C MET A 122 8.61 4.97 -14.54
N GLY A 123 7.49 4.64 -15.20
CA GLY A 123 6.27 5.41 -15.11
C GLY A 123 5.59 5.27 -13.74
N PHE A 124 4.80 6.27 -13.33
CA PHE A 124 4.14 6.32 -12.02
C PHE A 124 3.24 5.09 -11.76
N GLU A 125 2.52 4.60 -12.78
CA GLU A 125 1.66 3.41 -12.64
C GLU A 125 2.48 2.16 -12.31
N GLU A 126 3.61 1.98 -12.97
CA GLU A 126 4.53 0.89 -12.72
C GLU A 126 5.17 1.00 -11.33
N MET A 127 5.59 2.20 -10.93
CA MET A 127 6.10 2.50 -9.59
C MET A 127 5.07 2.14 -8.52
N PHE A 128 3.81 2.53 -8.74
CA PHE A 128 2.74 2.24 -7.79
C PHE A 128 2.56 0.73 -7.60
N VAL A 129 2.51 -0.02 -8.69
CA VAL A 129 2.31 -1.47 -8.66
C VAL A 129 3.51 -2.21 -8.08
N LYS A 130 4.74 -1.80 -8.44
CA LYS A 130 5.97 -2.51 -8.06
C LYS A 130 6.54 -2.10 -6.71
N VAL A 131 6.23 -0.88 -6.23
CA VAL A 131 6.83 -0.34 -4.99
C VAL A 131 5.77 -0.02 -3.95
N TYR A 132 4.75 0.79 -4.28
CA TYR A 132 3.79 1.24 -3.27
C TYR A 132 2.82 0.15 -2.84
N ILE A 133 2.35 -0.73 -3.73
CA ILE A 133 1.51 -1.87 -3.32
C ILE A 133 2.28 -2.81 -2.38
N PRO A 134 3.50 -3.28 -2.72
CA PRO A 134 4.30 -4.08 -1.77
C PRO A 134 4.59 -3.36 -0.45
N LEU A 135 4.82 -2.05 -0.47
CA LEU A 135 4.99 -1.25 0.75
C LEU A 135 3.72 -1.30 1.62
N MET A 136 2.54 -1.10 1.03
CA MET A 136 1.27 -1.12 1.78
C MET A 136 0.94 -2.52 2.30
N ASP A 137 1.25 -3.58 1.53
CA ASP A 137 1.12 -4.97 2.00
C ASP A 137 2.01 -5.21 3.23
N HIS A 138 3.25 -4.71 3.20
CA HIS A 138 4.17 -4.80 4.33
C HIS A 138 3.67 -4.03 5.56
N ILE A 139 3.17 -2.81 5.36
CA ILE A 139 2.55 -1.99 6.41
C ILE A 139 1.36 -2.73 7.05
N GLY A 140 0.55 -3.43 6.27
CA GLY A 140 -0.54 -4.27 6.78
C GLY A 140 -0.04 -5.36 7.75
N VAL A 141 1.08 -6.01 7.45
CA VAL A 141 1.73 -6.99 8.35
C VAL A 141 2.25 -6.30 9.62
N LEU A 142 2.85 -5.12 9.50
CA LEU A 142 3.36 -4.35 10.65
C LEU A 142 2.23 -3.91 11.60
N TRP A 143 1.05 -3.64 11.06
CA TRP A 143 -0.16 -3.37 11.86
C TRP A 143 -0.56 -4.57 12.70
N GLN A 144 -0.63 -5.76 12.10
CA GLN A 144 -1.02 -6.99 12.79
C GLN A 144 -0.08 -7.39 13.93
N THR A 145 1.17 -6.90 13.88
CA THR A 145 2.21 -7.21 14.88
C THR A 145 2.46 -6.07 15.87
N ASP A 146 1.62 -5.01 15.86
CA ASP A 146 1.82 -3.79 16.67
C ASP A 146 3.20 -3.13 16.48
N ALA A 147 3.89 -3.43 15.37
CA ALA A 147 5.22 -2.90 15.09
C ALA A 147 5.20 -1.42 14.70
N ILE A 148 4.08 -0.91 14.21
CA ILE A 148 3.91 0.52 13.87
C ILE A 148 2.77 1.17 14.66
N LYS A 149 2.74 2.49 14.62
CA LYS A 149 1.64 3.31 15.19
C LYS A 149 0.90 4.03 14.06
N PRO A 150 -0.36 4.46 14.29
CA PRO A 150 -1.14 5.20 13.30
C PRO A 150 -0.36 6.36 12.64
N ALA A 151 0.46 7.07 13.43
CA ALA A 151 1.26 8.18 12.92
C ALA A 151 2.23 7.79 11.80
N HIS A 152 2.85 6.58 11.86
CA HIS A 152 3.76 6.11 10.83
C HIS A 152 3.01 5.80 9.53
N GLU A 153 1.90 5.07 9.63
CA GLU A 153 1.07 4.72 8.48
C GLU A 153 0.47 5.98 7.83
N HIS A 154 -0.12 6.87 8.63
CA HIS A 154 -0.67 8.14 8.12
C HIS A 154 0.38 9.00 7.44
N PHE A 155 1.61 9.07 7.98
CA PHE A 155 2.69 9.83 7.38
C PHE A 155 3.01 9.32 5.97
N ILE A 156 3.29 8.02 5.83
CA ILE A 156 3.69 7.45 4.53
C ILE A 156 2.52 7.44 3.53
N SER A 157 1.30 7.12 3.99
CA SER A 157 0.11 7.10 3.15
C SER A 157 -0.22 8.48 2.59
N ASN A 158 -0.09 9.55 3.39
CA ASN A 158 -0.31 10.92 2.91
C ASN A 158 0.74 11.37 1.88
N LEU A 159 2.01 10.96 2.03
CA LEU A 159 3.03 11.22 1.02
C LEU A 159 2.70 10.54 -0.31
N ILE A 160 2.28 9.26 -0.28
CA ILE A 160 1.85 8.53 -1.47
C ILE A 160 0.62 9.17 -2.10
N ILE A 161 -0.38 9.55 -1.31
CA ILE A 161 -1.57 10.28 -1.78
C ILE A 161 -1.17 11.57 -2.49
N GLY A 162 -0.24 12.33 -1.92
CA GLY A 162 0.30 13.54 -2.54
C GLY A 162 0.88 13.26 -3.94
N LYS A 163 1.64 12.18 -4.11
CA LYS A 163 2.19 11.80 -5.43
C LYS A 163 1.09 11.35 -6.41
N ILE A 164 0.06 10.63 -5.95
CA ILE A 164 -1.08 10.28 -6.82
C ILE A 164 -1.78 11.54 -7.32
N VAL A 165 -2.04 12.51 -6.44
CA VAL A 165 -2.71 13.77 -6.79
C VAL A 165 -1.90 14.56 -7.81
N LEU A 166 -0.58 14.71 -7.58
CA LEU A 166 0.33 15.39 -8.51
C LEU A 166 0.31 14.74 -9.90
N ASN A 167 0.54 13.44 -9.97
CA ASN A 167 0.54 12.71 -11.26
C ASN A 167 -0.85 12.72 -11.93
N THR A 168 -1.94 12.76 -11.15
CA THR A 168 -3.30 12.88 -11.71
C THR A 168 -3.55 14.26 -12.31
N ALA A 169 -3.00 15.31 -11.73
CA ALA A 169 -3.15 16.70 -12.21
C ALA A 169 -2.38 16.94 -13.54
N GLU A 170 -1.31 16.18 -13.77
CA GLU A 170 -0.52 16.26 -15.01
C GLU A 170 -1.22 15.59 -16.21
N ILE A 171 -2.26 14.79 -15.99
CA ILE A 171 -3.01 14.15 -17.07
C ILE A 171 -3.83 15.22 -17.79
N SER A 172 -3.51 15.46 -19.05
CA SER A 172 -4.30 16.31 -19.92
C SER A 172 -5.73 15.78 -20.05
N SER A 173 -6.71 16.68 -20.02
CA SER A 173 -8.11 16.30 -20.21
C SER A 173 -8.31 15.68 -21.59
N VAL A 174 -8.51 14.37 -21.65
CA VAL A 174 -8.86 13.69 -22.89
C VAL A 174 -10.37 13.75 -23.06
N THR A 175 -10.82 14.21 -24.21
CA THR A 175 -12.23 14.15 -24.61
C THR A 175 -12.52 12.72 -25.07
N SER A 176 -12.94 11.85 -24.15
CA SER A 176 -13.47 10.54 -24.52
C SER A 176 -14.82 10.71 -25.21
N GLU A 177 -15.04 10.02 -26.33
CA GLU A 177 -16.35 9.89 -26.97
C GLU A 177 -17.30 8.99 -26.13
N ASP A 178 -16.76 8.22 -25.19
CA ASP A 178 -17.51 7.38 -24.26
C ASP A 178 -18.36 8.26 -23.32
N ALA A 179 -19.66 8.07 -23.38
CA ALA A 179 -20.61 8.80 -22.54
C ALA A 179 -20.62 8.30 -21.08
N THR A 180 -19.97 7.17 -20.79
CA THR A 180 -19.94 6.56 -19.45
C THR A 180 -19.09 7.37 -18.49
N ILE A 181 -19.65 7.73 -17.36
CA ILE A 181 -18.95 8.37 -16.24
C ILE A 181 -18.61 7.32 -15.19
N TYR A 182 -17.34 7.24 -14.80
CA TYR A 182 -16.88 6.40 -13.71
C TYR A 182 -16.94 7.19 -12.41
N VAL A 183 -17.83 6.81 -11.49
CA VAL A 183 -17.97 7.46 -10.20
C VAL A 183 -17.30 6.62 -9.12
N LEU A 184 -16.28 7.18 -8.48
CA LEU A 184 -15.48 6.48 -7.47
C LEU A 184 -15.80 7.07 -6.09
N TYR A 185 -16.20 6.22 -5.15
CA TYR A 185 -16.54 6.62 -3.78
C TYR A 185 -16.20 5.53 -2.77
N LEU A 186 -16.06 5.91 -1.50
CA LEU A 186 -15.97 4.98 -0.38
C LEU A 186 -17.27 5.02 0.41
N PRO A 187 -17.87 3.88 0.73
CA PRO A 187 -19.06 3.78 1.56
C PRO A 187 -18.82 4.32 2.99
N VAL A 188 -19.88 4.63 3.69
CA VAL A 188 -19.82 5.05 5.09
C VAL A 188 -19.06 4.02 5.93
N GLY A 189 -18.12 4.49 6.75
CA GLY A 189 -17.26 3.64 7.58
C GLY A 189 -16.00 3.11 6.89
N GLU A 190 -15.79 3.40 5.59
CA GLU A 190 -14.54 3.10 4.90
C GLU A 190 -13.72 4.38 4.72
N LEU A 191 -12.44 4.34 5.10
CA LEU A 191 -11.52 5.48 5.04
C LEU A 191 -10.30 5.24 4.15
N HIS A 192 -10.07 4.01 3.69
CA HIS A 192 -8.87 3.62 2.94
C HIS A 192 -8.97 4.07 1.47
N SER A 193 -8.68 5.33 1.24
CA SER A 193 -8.87 5.99 -0.06
C SER A 193 -7.75 5.77 -1.08
N LEU A 194 -6.56 5.33 -0.65
CA LEU A 194 -5.35 5.30 -1.46
C LEU A 194 -5.51 4.47 -2.75
N GLY A 195 -6.02 3.24 -2.64
CA GLY A 195 -6.26 2.36 -3.79
C GLY A 195 -7.29 2.94 -4.76
N LEU A 196 -8.38 3.51 -4.22
CA LEU A 196 -9.43 4.11 -5.04
C LEU A 196 -8.94 5.38 -5.76
N LEU A 197 -8.11 6.18 -5.08
CA LEU A 197 -7.49 7.38 -5.66
C LEU A 197 -6.52 7.02 -6.80
N PHE A 198 -5.73 5.95 -6.60
CA PHE A 198 -4.86 5.42 -7.66
C PHE A 198 -5.67 4.91 -8.86
N LEU A 199 -6.80 4.23 -8.62
CA LEU A 199 -7.68 3.80 -9.71
C LEU A 199 -8.25 4.99 -10.49
N ASN A 200 -8.59 6.09 -9.81
CA ASN A 200 -9.00 7.33 -10.49
C ASN A 200 -7.89 7.87 -11.41
N TYR A 201 -6.64 7.84 -10.96
CA TYR A 201 -5.47 8.16 -11.81
C TYR A 201 -5.41 7.25 -13.04
N CYS A 202 -5.51 5.94 -12.86
CA CYS A 202 -5.44 4.96 -13.95
C CYS A 202 -6.56 5.14 -14.99
N LEU A 203 -7.78 5.40 -14.55
CA LEU A 203 -8.92 5.65 -15.43
C LEU A 203 -8.72 6.94 -16.24
N LYS A 204 -8.30 8.03 -15.60
CA LYS A 204 -7.99 9.29 -16.28
C LYS A 204 -6.88 9.14 -17.30
N LYS A 205 -5.81 8.42 -16.96
CA LYS A 205 -4.69 8.14 -17.88
C LYS A 205 -5.15 7.40 -19.13
N ARG A 206 -6.21 6.58 -19.03
CA ARG A 206 -6.86 5.87 -20.13
C ARG A 206 -7.97 6.67 -20.82
N GLY A 207 -8.04 7.97 -20.56
CA GLY A 207 -9.01 8.87 -21.17
C GLY A 207 -10.46 8.69 -20.68
N LYS A 208 -10.69 7.98 -19.57
CA LYS A 208 -12.04 7.80 -19.02
C LYS A 208 -12.46 9.04 -18.22
N LYS A 209 -13.73 9.41 -18.34
CA LYS A 209 -14.33 10.49 -17.53
C LYS A 209 -14.60 9.97 -16.14
N THR A 210 -14.07 10.63 -15.11
CA THR A 210 -14.22 10.20 -13.71
C THR A 210 -14.81 11.30 -12.83
N VAL A 211 -15.55 10.90 -11.82
CA VAL A 211 -15.96 11.71 -10.67
C VAL A 211 -15.46 11.01 -9.41
N TYR A 212 -14.47 11.59 -8.76
CA TYR A 212 -13.93 11.07 -7.51
C TYR A 212 -14.56 11.80 -6.33
N LEU A 213 -15.34 11.10 -5.51
CA LEU A 213 -16.08 11.69 -4.38
C LEU A 213 -15.36 11.52 -3.03
N GLY A 214 -14.39 10.60 -2.94
CA GLY A 214 -13.74 10.30 -1.67
C GLY A 214 -14.58 9.43 -0.74
N GLY A 215 -14.45 9.66 0.57
CA GLY A 215 -14.95 8.77 1.60
C GLY A 215 -16.24 9.19 2.29
N GLY A 216 -16.90 8.20 2.93
CA GLY A 216 -18.02 8.46 3.83
C GLY A 216 -19.34 8.88 3.15
N ILE A 217 -19.58 8.47 1.91
CA ILE A 217 -20.73 8.93 1.13
C ILE A 217 -21.92 7.95 1.28
N PRO A 218 -23.05 8.38 1.85
CA PRO A 218 -24.28 7.58 1.88
C PRO A 218 -24.99 7.56 0.52
N PHE A 219 -25.76 6.50 0.22
CA PHE A 219 -26.44 6.34 -1.05
C PHE A 219 -27.40 7.48 -1.40
N SER A 220 -28.08 8.06 -0.41
CA SER A 220 -28.97 9.20 -0.62
C SER A 220 -28.27 10.42 -1.28
N ASN A 221 -26.98 10.58 -1.05
CA ASN A 221 -26.20 11.66 -1.66
C ASN A 221 -25.73 11.32 -3.08
N LEU A 222 -25.69 10.03 -3.43
CA LEU A 222 -25.31 9.56 -4.77
C LEU A 222 -26.47 9.69 -5.78
N GLU A 223 -27.72 9.73 -5.33
CA GLU A 223 -28.90 9.81 -6.20
C GLU A 223 -28.90 11.04 -7.12
N THR A 224 -28.31 12.14 -6.68
CA THR A 224 -28.19 13.37 -7.50
C THR A 224 -27.34 13.19 -8.76
N LEU A 225 -26.40 12.23 -8.75
CA LEU A 225 -25.56 11.95 -9.92
C LEU A 225 -26.33 11.17 -10.99
N ASN A 226 -27.26 10.31 -10.58
CA ASN A 226 -28.11 9.56 -11.52
C ASN A 226 -28.96 10.46 -12.39
N THR A 227 -29.38 11.63 -11.88
CA THR A 227 -30.15 12.62 -12.65
C THR A 227 -29.27 13.46 -13.58
N LYS A 228 -27.97 13.56 -13.26
CA LYS A 228 -27.03 14.41 -14.00
C LYS A 228 -26.35 13.69 -15.15
N PHE A 229 -26.07 12.40 -15.02
CA PHE A 229 -25.32 11.63 -16.00
C PHE A 229 -26.15 10.48 -16.56
N PRO A 230 -26.24 10.32 -17.89
CA PRO A 230 -27.09 9.29 -18.53
C PRO A 230 -26.52 7.86 -18.38
N SER A 231 -25.23 7.72 -18.15
CA SER A 231 -24.58 6.41 -17.99
C SER A 231 -23.51 6.51 -16.91
N ILE A 232 -23.68 5.74 -15.84
CA ILE A 232 -22.75 5.70 -14.71
C ILE A 232 -22.26 4.27 -14.50
N LYS A 233 -20.94 4.14 -14.31
CA LYS A 233 -20.29 2.96 -13.76
C LYS A 233 -19.79 3.31 -12.37
N TRP A 234 -20.39 2.74 -11.35
CA TRP A 234 -19.98 2.97 -9.95
C TRP A 234 -18.78 2.12 -9.60
N ILE A 235 -17.87 2.69 -8.80
CA ILE A 235 -16.72 1.96 -8.26
C ILE A 235 -16.58 2.28 -6.78
N CYS A 236 -16.56 1.26 -5.95
CA CYS A 236 -16.24 1.41 -4.53
C CYS A 236 -15.23 0.34 -4.06
N SER A 237 -14.58 0.60 -2.95
CA SER A 237 -13.63 -0.34 -2.38
C SER A 237 -13.85 -0.56 -0.89
N PHE A 238 -13.44 -1.73 -0.41
CA PHE A 238 -13.53 -2.14 0.98
C PHE A 238 -12.19 -2.73 1.43
N VAL A 239 -11.67 -2.22 2.51
CA VAL A 239 -10.44 -2.69 3.18
C VAL A 239 -10.75 -3.11 4.60
N VAL A 240 -11.63 -2.37 5.29
CA VAL A 240 -12.04 -2.65 6.67
C VAL A 240 -12.92 -3.90 6.70
N GLU A 241 -12.55 -4.85 7.56
CA GLU A 241 -13.36 -6.05 7.80
C GLU A 241 -14.70 -5.66 8.45
N ARG A 242 -15.78 -6.31 8.01
CA ARG A 242 -17.15 -6.12 8.51
C ARG A 242 -17.76 -7.48 8.76
N THR A 243 -18.79 -7.52 9.59
CA THR A 243 -19.57 -8.76 9.75
C THR A 243 -20.25 -9.13 8.43
N ARG A 244 -20.59 -10.41 8.30
CA ARG A 244 -21.31 -10.89 7.12
C ARG A 244 -22.65 -10.18 6.94
N GLU A 245 -23.35 -9.96 8.05
CA GLU A 245 -24.64 -9.26 8.08
C GLU A 245 -24.51 -7.82 7.58
N GLU A 246 -23.48 -7.11 7.99
CA GLU A 246 -23.19 -5.73 7.52
C GLU A 246 -22.85 -5.70 6.02
N LYS A 247 -22.07 -6.68 5.54
CA LYS A 247 -21.75 -6.81 4.11
C LYS A 247 -23.01 -7.06 3.28
N GLU A 248 -23.85 -8.00 3.71
CA GLU A 248 -25.11 -8.32 3.03
C GLU A 248 -26.10 -7.16 3.07
N ALA A 249 -26.28 -6.50 4.22
CA ALA A 249 -27.16 -5.35 4.32
C ALA A 249 -26.74 -4.22 3.37
N PHE A 250 -25.44 -3.92 3.32
CA PHE A 250 -24.90 -2.96 2.35
C PHE A 250 -25.21 -3.38 0.90
N LEU A 251 -24.98 -4.63 0.53
CA LEU A 251 -25.18 -5.11 -0.84
C LEU A 251 -26.65 -5.09 -1.25
N PHE A 252 -27.59 -5.42 -0.37
CA PHE A 252 -29.02 -5.33 -0.67
C PHE A 252 -29.43 -3.88 -0.94
N GLU A 253 -29.05 -2.95 -0.08
CA GLU A 253 -29.33 -1.52 -0.27
C GLU A 253 -28.66 -1.00 -1.57
N TYR A 254 -27.45 -1.45 -1.83
CA TYR A 254 -26.71 -1.04 -3.03
C TYR A 254 -27.34 -1.55 -4.32
N VAL A 255 -27.77 -2.80 -4.38
CA VAL A 255 -28.46 -3.35 -5.55
C VAL A 255 -29.75 -2.59 -5.83
N ASP A 256 -30.52 -2.26 -4.79
CA ASP A 256 -31.73 -1.45 -4.94
C ASP A 256 -31.43 -0.05 -5.49
N PHE A 257 -30.36 0.57 -5.04
CA PHE A 257 -29.87 1.83 -5.58
C PHE A 257 -29.47 1.70 -7.06
N LEU A 258 -28.73 0.66 -7.42
CA LEU A 258 -28.28 0.41 -8.81
C LEU A 258 -29.46 0.10 -9.75
N LYS A 259 -30.49 -0.62 -9.28
CA LYS A 259 -31.70 -0.91 -10.05
C LYS A 259 -32.50 0.36 -10.37
N LYS A 260 -32.64 1.27 -9.43
CA LYS A 260 -33.35 2.55 -9.61
C LYS A 260 -32.71 3.43 -10.69
N SER A 261 -31.42 3.34 -10.87
CA SER A 261 -30.64 4.15 -11.82
C SER A 261 -30.22 3.39 -13.09
N ASP A 262 -30.66 2.15 -13.26
CA ASP A 262 -30.23 1.24 -14.33
C ASP A 262 -28.71 1.22 -14.54
N SER A 263 -27.97 1.25 -13.45
CA SER A 263 -26.51 1.32 -13.45
C SER A 263 -25.88 0.03 -12.94
N SER A 264 -24.56 -0.07 -13.07
CA SER A 264 -23.78 -1.22 -12.59
C SER A 264 -22.56 -0.76 -11.78
N SER A 265 -21.99 -1.67 -11.01
CA SER A 265 -20.87 -1.37 -10.13
C SER A 265 -19.72 -2.36 -10.22
N LEU A 266 -18.52 -1.87 -9.95
CA LEU A 266 -17.35 -2.66 -9.60
C LEU A 266 -17.07 -2.48 -8.10
N ILE A 267 -16.95 -3.57 -7.36
CA ILE A 267 -16.55 -3.55 -5.96
C ILE A 267 -15.18 -4.21 -5.85
N VAL A 268 -14.23 -3.50 -5.21
CA VAL A 268 -12.88 -4.00 -5.00
C VAL A 268 -12.63 -4.21 -3.51
N GLY A 269 -12.25 -5.41 -3.13
CA GLY A 269 -11.88 -5.71 -1.74
C GLY A 269 -12.04 -7.18 -1.39
N ARG A 270 -10.96 -7.82 -0.98
CA ARG A 270 -10.95 -9.22 -0.55
C ARG A 270 -11.95 -9.50 0.58
N VAL A 271 -12.20 -8.51 1.43
CA VAL A 271 -13.17 -8.62 2.54
C VAL A 271 -14.60 -8.90 2.05
N MET A 272 -14.90 -8.65 0.77
CA MET A 272 -16.23 -8.93 0.17
C MET A 272 -16.33 -10.34 -0.44
N GLU A 273 -15.26 -11.13 -0.49
CA GLU A 273 -15.22 -12.46 -1.13
C GLU A 273 -16.30 -13.41 -0.57
N GLU A 274 -16.52 -13.40 0.74
CA GLU A 274 -17.49 -14.24 1.44
C GLU A 274 -18.93 -14.08 0.91
N VAL A 275 -19.29 -12.88 0.45
CA VAL A 275 -20.64 -12.53 -0.01
C VAL A 275 -20.74 -12.37 -1.52
N SER A 276 -19.62 -12.29 -2.24
CA SER A 276 -19.54 -12.07 -3.69
C SER A 276 -20.16 -13.19 -4.53
N GLY A 277 -20.24 -14.40 -3.96
CA GLY A 277 -20.78 -15.60 -4.64
C GLY A 277 -22.29 -15.62 -4.84
N LYS A 278 -23.06 -14.74 -4.18
CA LYS A 278 -24.53 -14.73 -4.29
C LYS A 278 -25.00 -14.19 -5.64
N GLU A 279 -25.79 -14.98 -6.36
CA GLU A 279 -26.27 -14.64 -7.71
C GLU A 279 -27.08 -13.33 -7.74
N GLU A 280 -27.83 -13.03 -6.70
CA GLU A 280 -28.66 -11.82 -6.59
C GLU A 280 -27.86 -10.51 -6.68
N PHE A 281 -26.55 -10.55 -6.37
CA PHE A 281 -25.69 -9.38 -6.47
C PHE A 281 -24.97 -9.30 -7.82
N LYS A 282 -24.72 -10.42 -8.49
CA LYS A 282 -23.92 -10.50 -9.72
C LYS A 282 -24.60 -9.86 -10.93
N GLU A 283 -25.90 -9.68 -10.89
CA GLU A 283 -26.62 -9.02 -11.99
C GLU A 283 -26.12 -7.58 -12.23
N ARG A 284 -25.78 -6.87 -11.16
CA ARG A 284 -25.40 -5.45 -11.21
C ARG A 284 -24.01 -5.16 -10.69
N ILE A 285 -23.39 -6.09 -9.97
CA ILE A 285 -22.12 -5.90 -9.30
C ILE A 285 -21.09 -6.93 -9.77
N THR A 286 -19.93 -6.44 -10.18
CA THR A 286 -18.76 -7.27 -10.43
C THR A 286 -17.77 -7.09 -9.28
N PHE A 287 -17.33 -8.20 -8.67
CA PHE A 287 -16.41 -8.20 -7.54
C PHE A 287 -14.99 -8.53 -7.99
N PHE A 288 -14.04 -7.84 -7.36
CA PHE A 288 -12.61 -8.06 -7.54
C PHE A 288 -11.92 -8.10 -6.17
N ASN A 289 -10.99 -9.03 -5.98
CA ASN A 289 -10.25 -9.13 -4.72
C ASN A 289 -9.17 -8.06 -4.60
N SER A 290 -8.66 -7.59 -5.73
CA SER A 290 -7.64 -6.55 -5.76
C SER A 290 -7.81 -5.62 -6.96
N PHE A 291 -7.23 -4.44 -6.88
CA PHE A 291 -7.20 -3.47 -7.98
C PHE A 291 -6.50 -4.03 -9.24
N LYS A 292 -5.56 -4.98 -9.08
CA LYS A 292 -4.83 -5.61 -10.20
C LYS A 292 -5.70 -6.48 -11.09
N GLU A 293 -6.84 -6.97 -10.58
CA GLU A 293 -7.78 -7.80 -11.32
C GLU A 293 -8.77 -6.98 -12.18
N LEU A 294 -8.77 -5.66 -12.01
CA LEU A 294 -9.65 -4.79 -12.78
C LEU A 294 -9.22 -4.75 -14.25
N PRO A 295 -10.17 -4.72 -15.21
CA PRO A 295 -9.89 -4.75 -16.64
C PRO A 295 -9.14 -3.52 -17.16
N PHE A 296 -8.76 -2.61 -16.30
CA PHE A 296 -7.99 -1.41 -16.61
C PHE A 296 -6.48 -1.60 -16.41
N PHE A 297 -6.02 -2.78 -15.96
CA PHE A 297 -4.61 -3.10 -15.67
C PHE A 297 -4.05 -4.19 -16.60
N GLU A 298 -4.81 -4.62 -17.61
CA GLU A 298 -4.37 -5.51 -18.68
C GLU A 298 -3.52 -4.79 -19.73
#